data_b58914acb72fe356abb2001a4ad215c5
#
_entry.id   b58914acb72fe356abb2001a4ad215c5
#
_cell.length_a   1.000
_cell.length_b   1.000
_cell.length_c   1.000
_cell.angle_alpha   90.00
_cell.angle_beta   90.00
_cell.angle_gamma   90.00
#
_symmetry.space_group_name_H-M   'P 1'
#
loop_
_entity.id
_entity.type
_entity.pdbx_description
1 polymer ?
#
loop_
_entity_poly.entity_id
_entity_poly.type
_entity_poly.pdbx_seq_one_letter_code
_entity_poly.pdbx_strand_id
1 'polypeptide(L)'
;QAQCPLAASVGLSSHGEKPLDKHLERLRNTLRNFDSVLVAFSGGVDSSFLLHVSHEVLGDRAKAITFVSPFLSRLELNRASQFCKEREIEHILFDIDPLADQKIRENLHNRCYHCKRQLFSQGLAESQRLNIPYLVEGTQLSDASDHRPGHRALEELKIRSPLTEAGLDKEQVRLLSKELGLYSW
;
A
#
# COMPACT_ATOMS: atom_id res chain seq x y z
N GLN A 1 -32.77 36.23 -46.97
CA GLN A 1 -32.40 34.80 -47.19
C GLN A 1 -30.91 34.68 -46.91
N ALA A 2 -30.50 34.18 -45.76
CA ALA A 2 -29.15 33.77 -45.47
C ALA A 2 -29.24 32.49 -44.66
N GLN A 3 -28.78 31.39 -45.28
CA GLN A 3 -28.72 30.05 -44.71
C GLN A 3 -27.66 29.95 -43.64
N CYS A 4 -27.99 29.36 -42.51
CA CYS A 4 -27.10 28.97 -41.43
C CYS A 4 -26.38 27.66 -41.81
N PRO A 5 -25.04 27.53 -41.73
CA PRO A 5 -24.38 26.24 -41.92
C PRO A 5 -24.32 25.42 -40.63
N LEU A 6 -24.62 24.15 -40.80
CA LEU A 6 -24.57 22.98 -39.96
C LEU A 6 -23.54 23.01 -38.83
N ALA A 7 -24.01 22.65 -37.66
CA ALA A 7 -23.22 22.22 -36.50
C ALA A 7 -22.41 20.97 -36.85
N ALA A 8 -21.09 21.06 -36.79
CA ALA A 8 -20.20 19.92 -36.84
C ALA A 8 -20.29 19.19 -35.52
N SER A 9 -20.75 17.97 -35.55
CA SER A 9 -20.70 17.01 -34.42
C SER A 9 -19.24 16.70 -34.11
N VAL A 10 -18.78 17.21 -33.00
CA VAL A 10 -17.49 16.79 -32.39
C VAL A 10 -17.65 15.35 -31.89
N GLY A 11 -17.08 14.42 -32.64
CA GLY A 11 -17.02 13.02 -32.25
C GLY A 11 -16.27 12.89 -30.92
N LEU A 12 -16.93 12.38 -29.90
CA LEU A 12 -16.28 11.86 -28.71
C LEU A 12 -15.40 10.69 -29.14
N SER A 13 -14.10 10.93 -29.24
CA SER A 13 -13.11 9.85 -29.36
C SER A 13 -13.15 9.03 -28.09
N SER A 14 -13.64 7.78 -28.19
CA SER A 14 -13.48 6.75 -27.20
C SER A 14 -11.98 6.51 -27.00
N HIS A 15 -11.38 7.15 -25.99
CA HIS A 15 -10.05 6.82 -25.56
C HIS A 15 -10.14 5.41 -24.95
N GLY A 16 -9.64 4.41 -25.67
CA GLY A 16 -9.51 3.06 -25.15
C GLY A 16 -8.71 3.11 -23.85
N GLU A 17 -9.31 2.66 -22.73
CA GLU A 17 -8.65 2.57 -21.44
C GLU A 17 -7.31 1.85 -21.60
N LYS A 18 -6.22 2.49 -21.20
CA LYS A 18 -4.90 1.85 -21.19
C LYS A 18 -4.96 0.63 -20.25
N PRO A 19 -4.26 -0.47 -20.56
CA PRO A 19 -4.23 -1.65 -19.68
C PRO A 19 -3.87 -1.32 -18.23
N LEU A 20 -3.04 -0.31 -18.02
CA LEU A 20 -2.60 0.19 -16.72
C LEU A 20 -3.75 0.80 -15.90
N ASP A 21 -4.66 1.53 -16.57
CA ASP A 21 -5.83 2.14 -15.93
C ASP A 21 -6.77 1.07 -15.36
N LYS A 22 -6.86 -0.10 -16.01
CA LYS A 22 -7.68 -1.24 -15.54
C LYS A 22 -7.17 -1.81 -14.21
N HIS A 23 -5.86 -1.91 -14.03
CA HIS A 23 -5.28 -2.40 -12.77
C HIS A 23 -5.48 -1.39 -11.64
N LEU A 24 -5.34 -0.10 -11.93
CA LEU A 24 -5.63 0.96 -10.97
C LEU A 24 -7.12 0.94 -10.55
N GLU A 25 -8.03 0.79 -11.50
CA GLU A 25 -9.46 0.68 -11.18
C GLU A 25 -9.81 -0.60 -10.40
N ARG A 26 -9.13 -1.72 -10.69
CA ARG A 26 -9.26 -2.94 -9.87
C ARG A 26 -8.81 -2.69 -8.43
N LEU A 27 -7.68 -1.99 -8.24
CA LEU A 27 -7.20 -1.63 -6.90
C LEU A 27 -8.22 -0.75 -6.18
N ARG A 28 -8.73 0.30 -6.84
CA ARG A 28 -9.78 1.17 -6.29
C ARG A 28 -11.03 0.37 -5.89
N ASN A 29 -11.45 -0.56 -6.75
CA ASN A 29 -12.61 -1.41 -6.46
C ASN A 29 -12.35 -2.36 -5.29
N THR A 30 -11.16 -2.94 -5.18
CA THR A 30 -10.76 -3.75 -4.02
C THR A 30 -10.83 -2.92 -2.74
N LEU A 31 -10.30 -1.70 -2.76
CA LEU A 31 -10.28 -0.79 -1.61
C LEU A 31 -11.70 -0.31 -1.21
N ARG A 32 -12.60 -0.07 -2.16
CA ARG A 32 -14.00 0.31 -1.88
C ARG A 32 -14.76 -0.74 -1.06
N ASN A 33 -14.32 -2.01 -1.10
CA ASN A 33 -14.95 -3.09 -0.34
C ASN A 33 -14.48 -3.13 1.13
N PHE A 34 -13.54 -2.27 1.54
CA PHE A 34 -13.13 -2.16 2.93
C PHE A 34 -13.87 -1.01 3.61
N ASP A 35 -14.35 -1.25 4.85
CA ASP A 35 -14.93 -0.20 5.68
C ASP A 35 -13.87 0.83 6.08
N SER A 36 -12.72 0.35 6.55
CA SER A 36 -11.54 1.12 6.87
C SER A 36 -10.28 0.25 6.80
N VAL A 37 -9.14 0.86 6.57
CA VAL A 37 -7.86 0.13 6.46
C VAL A 37 -6.75 0.79 7.28
N LEU A 38 -5.90 -0.05 7.85
CA LEU A 38 -4.61 0.34 8.41
C LEU A 38 -3.53 -0.16 7.44
N VAL A 39 -2.83 0.75 6.79
CA VAL A 39 -1.81 0.42 5.81
C VAL A 39 -0.46 0.31 6.49
N ALA A 40 0.20 -0.86 6.43
CA ALA A 40 1.59 -1.02 6.87
C ALA A 40 2.50 -0.22 5.93
N PHE A 41 3.00 0.90 6.44
CA PHE A 41 3.67 1.92 5.65
C PHE A 41 5.14 2.03 6.02
N SER A 42 6.02 1.72 5.06
CA SER A 42 7.48 1.81 5.21
C SER A 42 8.11 3.04 4.55
N GLY A 43 7.32 3.83 3.81
CA GLY A 43 7.83 4.92 2.97
C GLY A 43 8.47 4.46 1.65
N GLY A 44 8.48 3.15 1.36
CA GLY A 44 8.90 2.60 0.07
C GLY A 44 7.83 2.80 -1.02
N VAL A 45 8.21 2.59 -2.30
CA VAL A 45 7.36 2.81 -3.48
C VAL A 45 5.99 2.14 -3.35
N ASP A 46 5.99 0.84 -3.09
CA ASP A 46 4.78 0.02 -3.11
C ASP A 46 3.81 0.42 -1.98
N SER A 47 4.33 0.62 -0.76
CA SER A 47 3.51 1.05 0.38
C SER A 47 3.02 2.50 0.25
N SER A 48 3.82 3.39 -0.38
CA SER A 48 3.42 4.78 -0.65
C SER A 48 2.29 4.83 -1.68
N PHE A 49 2.40 4.03 -2.74
CA PHE A 49 1.36 3.92 -3.76
C PHE A 49 0.06 3.36 -3.17
N LEU A 50 0.14 2.24 -2.43
CA LEU A 50 -1.02 1.66 -1.77
C LEU A 50 -1.69 2.65 -0.82
N LEU A 51 -0.91 3.33 0.03
CA LEU A 51 -1.44 4.30 1.00
C LEU A 51 -2.12 5.47 0.30
N HIS A 52 -1.50 6.00 -0.77
CA HIS A 52 -2.06 7.11 -1.56
C HIS A 52 -3.42 6.74 -2.16
N VAL A 53 -3.51 5.59 -2.86
CA VAL A 53 -4.77 5.13 -3.47
C VAL A 53 -5.81 4.76 -2.40
N SER A 54 -5.37 4.20 -1.27
CA SER A 54 -6.27 3.90 -0.14
C SER A 54 -6.89 5.18 0.41
N HIS A 55 -6.10 6.23 0.59
CA HIS A 55 -6.61 7.52 1.07
C HIS A 55 -7.48 8.23 0.03
N GLU A 56 -7.12 8.15 -1.26
CA GLU A 56 -7.98 8.65 -2.35
C GLU A 56 -9.39 8.03 -2.32
N VAL A 57 -9.48 6.72 -2.06
CA VAL A 57 -10.74 5.97 -2.12
C VAL A 57 -11.53 6.05 -0.81
N LEU A 58 -10.86 6.02 0.34
CA LEU A 58 -11.48 5.86 1.66
C LEU A 58 -11.43 7.14 2.51
N GLY A 59 -10.64 8.14 2.12
CA GLY A 59 -10.43 9.35 2.93
C GLY A 59 -9.84 9.00 4.30
N ASP A 60 -10.36 9.60 5.36
CA ASP A 60 -9.92 9.43 6.75
C ASP A 60 -10.05 7.99 7.29
N ARG A 61 -10.75 7.12 6.56
CA ARG A 61 -10.86 5.69 6.89
C ARG A 61 -9.62 4.88 6.47
N ALA A 62 -8.68 5.50 5.75
CA ALA A 62 -7.37 4.94 5.46
C ALA A 62 -6.32 5.61 6.35
N LYS A 63 -5.69 4.83 7.25
CA LYS A 63 -4.64 5.30 8.15
C LYS A 63 -3.34 4.56 7.87
N ALA A 64 -2.22 5.17 8.22
CA ALA A 64 -0.90 4.58 8.08
C ALA A 64 -0.37 4.09 9.43
N ILE A 65 0.31 2.93 9.45
CA ILE A 65 1.11 2.48 10.58
C ILE A 65 2.55 2.21 10.14
N THR A 66 3.51 2.85 10.78
CA THR A 66 4.93 2.59 10.58
C THR A 66 5.51 1.94 11.82
N PHE A 67 6.08 0.75 11.64
CA PHE A 67 6.76 0.03 12.70
C PHE A 67 8.16 0.62 12.92
N VAL A 68 8.32 1.37 13.99
CA VAL A 68 9.59 2.00 14.38
C VAL A 68 10.45 0.96 15.08
N SER A 69 11.54 0.57 14.46
CA SER A 69 12.46 -0.45 14.97
C SER A 69 13.90 -0.02 14.74
N PRO A 70 14.89 -0.70 15.38
CA PRO A 70 16.31 -0.45 15.12
C PRO A 70 16.74 -0.65 13.64
N PHE A 71 15.90 -1.30 12.83
CA PHE A 71 16.16 -1.53 11.42
C PHE A 71 15.62 -0.41 10.50
N LEU A 72 14.79 0.49 11.04
CA LEU A 72 14.26 1.63 10.29
C LEU A 72 15.18 2.84 10.51
N SER A 73 15.74 3.37 9.44
CA SER A 73 16.60 4.56 9.54
C SER A 73 15.76 5.81 9.85
N ARG A 74 16.39 6.80 10.51
CA ARG A 74 15.74 8.11 10.77
C ARG A 74 15.31 8.81 9.48
N LEU A 75 16.06 8.62 8.40
CA LEU A 75 15.73 9.21 7.10
C LEU A 75 14.44 8.61 6.52
N GLU A 76 14.30 7.30 6.59
CA GLU A 76 13.08 6.60 6.13
C GLU A 76 11.87 7.01 6.98
N LEU A 77 12.02 7.06 8.31
CA LEU A 77 10.97 7.50 9.21
C LEU A 77 10.54 8.94 8.92
N ASN A 78 11.50 9.86 8.71
CA ASN A 78 11.19 11.25 8.38
C ASN A 78 10.45 11.36 7.04
N ARG A 79 10.87 10.61 6.02
CA ARG A 79 10.19 10.57 4.71
C ARG A 79 8.77 10.03 4.83
N ALA A 80 8.58 8.96 5.59
CA ALA A 80 7.26 8.39 5.84
C ALA A 80 6.35 9.40 6.56
N SER A 81 6.85 10.05 7.61
CA SER A 81 6.09 11.05 8.35
C SER A 81 5.75 12.29 7.50
N GLN A 82 6.69 12.73 6.66
CA GLN A 82 6.46 13.84 5.75
C GLN A 82 5.40 13.50 4.69
N PHE A 83 5.46 12.29 4.11
CA PHE A 83 4.48 11.81 3.14
C PHE A 83 3.06 11.86 3.69
N CYS A 84 2.85 11.36 4.90
CA CYS A 84 1.55 11.36 5.57
C CYS A 84 1.10 12.78 5.90
N LYS A 85 1.99 13.63 6.42
CA LYS A 85 1.69 15.03 6.77
C LYS A 85 1.24 15.84 5.56
N GLU A 86 1.94 15.71 4.43
CA GLU A 86 1.61 16.45 3.19
C GLU A 86 0.27 16.04 2.58
N ARG A 87 -0.23 14.87 2.92
CA ARG A 87 -1.50 14.30 2.42
C ARG A 87 -2.60 14.23 3.45
N GLU A 88 -2.34 14.82 4.64
CA GLU A 88 -3.28 14.83 5.76
C GLU A 88 -3.73 13.43 6.19
N ILE A 89 -2.86 12.41 6.01
CA ILE A 89 -3.13 11.02 6.40
C ILE A 89 -2.74 10.82 7.87
N GLU A 90 -3.65 10.27 8.67
CA GLU A 90 -3.34 9.90 10.06
C GLU A 90 -2.24 8.84 10.10
N HIS A 91 -1.13 9.15 10.77
CA HIS A 91 0.07 8.32 10.81
C HIS A 91 0.38 7.85 12.22
N ILE A 92 0.32 6.55 12.43
CA ILE A 92 0.60 5.89 13.69
C ILE A 92 2.05 5.40 13.66
N LEU A 93 2.86 5.89 14.59
CA LEU A 93 4.21 5.38 14.84
C LEU A 93 4.13 4.33 15.93
N PHE A 94 4.47 3.11 15.62
CA PHE A 94 4.36 1.97 16.51
C PHE A 94 5.75 1.42 16.83
N ASP A 95 6.22 1.63 18.05
CA ASP A 95 7.53 1.15 18.50
C ASP A 95 7.53 -0.37 18.65
N ILE A 96 8.53 -1.01 18.07
CA ILE A 96 8.71 -2.45 18.14
C ILE A 96 10.18 -2.81 18.26
N ASP A 97 10.49 -3.76 19.12
CA ASP A 97 11.82 -4.36 19.22
C ASP A 97 11.83 -5.79 18.66
N PRO A 98 12.15 -5.97 17.37
CA PRO A 98 12.25 -7.32 16.80
C PRO A 98 13.40 -8.13 17.39
N LEU A 99 14.43 -7.48 17.96
CA LEU A 99 15.58 -8.15 18.56
C LEU A 99 15.27 -8.77 19.92
N ALA A 100 14.12 -8.49 20.51
CA ALA A 100 13.64 -9.21 21.70
C ALA A 100 13.39 -10.70 21.40
N ASP A 101 13.01 -11.07 20.16
CA ASP A 101 12.90 -12.46 19.73
C ASP A 101 14.30 -13.04 19.41
N GLN A 102 14.69 -14.09 20.13
CA GLN A 102 15.97 -14.77 19.93
C GLN A 102 16.15 -15.27 18.49
N LYS A 103 15.10 -15.77 17.84
CA LYS A 103 15.16 -16.30 16.47
C LYS A 103 15.48 -15.21 15.44
N ILE A 104 15.09 -13.98 15.72
CA ILE A 104 15.41 -12.82 14.88
C ILE A 104 16.85 -12.37 15.15
N ARG A 105 17.25 -12.33 16.43
CA ARG A 105 18.57 -11.91 16.87
C ARG A 105 19.67 -12.85 16.38
N GLU A 106 19.43 -14.14 16.37
CA GLU A 106 20.38 -15.16 15.87
C GLU A 106 20.48 -15.22 14.35
N ASN A 107 19.72 -14.39 13.61
CA ASN A 107 19.75 -14.29 12.16
C ASN A 107 19.59 -15.64 11.43
N LEU A 108 18.73 -16.51 11.93
CA LEU A 108 18.48 -17.82 11.35
C LEU A 108 17.85 -17.71 9.95
N HIS A 109 17.94 -18.78 9.17
CA HIS A 109 17.44 -18.84 7.78
C HIS A 109 15.98 -18.36 7.62
N ASN A 110 15.14 -18.55 8.64
CA ASN A 110 13.74 -18.12 8.67
C ASN A 110 13.52 -16.77 9.39
N ARG A 111 14.56 -15.96 9.62
CA ARG A 111 14.48 -14.64 10.28
C ARG A 111 13.38 -13.76 9.71
N CYS A 112 13.28 -13.69 8.37
CA CYS A 112 12.27 -12.86 7.70
C CYS A 112 10.83 -13.27 8.06
N TYR A 113 10.57 -14.57 8.21
CA TYR A 113 9.29 -15.08 8.67
C TYR A 113 8.98 -14.61 10.11
N HIS A 114 9.90 -14.82 11.05
CA HIS A 114 9.70 -14.43 12.45
C HIS A 114 9.53 -12.91 12.59
N CYS A 115 10.34 -12.13 11.89
CA CYS A 115 10.24 -10.67 11.88
C CYS A 115 8.88 -10.21 11.37
N LYS A 116 8.45 -10.66 10.19
CA LYS A 116 7.13 -10.29 9.64
C LYS A 116 5.99 -10.76 10.54
N ARG A 117 6.06 -11.98 11.05
CA ARG A 117 5.04 -12.51 11.96
C ARG A 117 4.90 -11.65 13.22
N GLN A 118 6.00 -11.23 13.83
CA GLN A 118 5.99 -10.36 15.01
C GLN A 118 5.38 -8.99 14.66
N LEU A 119 5.89 -8.33 13.60
CA LEU A 119 5.42 -7.01 13.15
C LEU A 119 3.91 -7.02 12.88
N PHE A 120 3.45 -7.95 12.06
CA PHE A 120 2.05 -7.99 11.64
C PHE A 120 1.10 -8.51 12.72
N SER A 121 1.55 -9.37 13.63
CA SER A 121 0.73 -9.75 14.80
C SER A 121 0.47 -8.56 15.71
N GLN A 122 1.48 -7.74 15.97
CA GLN A 122 1.32 -6.51 16.76
C GLN A 122 0.52 -5.44 15.99
N GLY A 123 0.73 -5.32 14.68
CA GLY A 123 -0.08 -4.47 13.82
C GLY A 123 -1.57 -4.84 13.81
N LEU A 124 -1.90 -6.13 13.83
CA LEU A 124 -3.28 -6.60 13.97
C LEU A 124 -3.89 -6.25 15.33
N ALA A 125 -3.13 -6.40 16.40
CA ALA A 125 -3.59 -5.99 17.73
C ALA A 125 -3.87 -4.49 17.79
N GLU A 126 -3.01 -3.68 17.18
CA GLU A 126 -3.21 -2.23 17.10
C GLU A 126 -4.41 -1.88 16.20
N SER A 127 -4.58 -2.55 15.06
CA SER A 127 -5.73 -2.41 14.18
C SER A 127 -7.05 -2.67 14.91
N GLN A 128 -7.09 -3.75 15.74
CA GLN A 128 -8.24 -4.06 16.58
C GLN A 128 -8.49 -2.99 17.65
N ARG A 129 -7.44 -2.48 18.31
CA ARG A 129 -7.54 -1.40 19.30
C ARG A 129 -8.15 -0.12 18.70
N LEU A 130 -7.83 0.14 17.44
CA LEU A 130 -8.34 1.31 16.68
C LEU A 130 -9.71 1.06 16.03
N ASN A 131 -10.29 -0.14 16.19
CA ASN A 131 -11.51 -0.56 15.51
C ASN A 131 -11.40 -0.47 13.97
N ILE A 132 -10.22 -0.76 13.42
CA ILE A 132 -9.98 -0.84 11.98
C ILE A 132 -9.94 -2.33 11.61
N PRO A 133 -10.89 -2.86 10.80
CA PRO A 133 -11.00 -4.30 10.58
C PRO A 133 -9.90 -4.90 9.70
N TYR A 134 -9.21 -4.08 8.90
CA TYR A 134 -8.26 -4.57 7.91
C TYR A 134 -6.87 -3.94 8.10
N LEU A 135 -5.86 -4.77 8.36
CA LEU A 135 -4.45 -4.42 8.18
C LEU A 135 -4.03 -4.90 6.80
N VAL A 136 -3.50 -3.98 5.98
CA VAL A 136 -3.08 -4.26 4.60
C VAL A 136 -1.63 -3.86 4.39
N GLU A 137 -0.98 -4.48 3.41
CA GLU A 137 0.41 -4.19 3.11
C GLU A 137 0.69 -4.17 1.59
N GLY A 138 1.84 -3.63 1.18
CA GLY A 138 2.17 -3.29 -0.20
C GLY A 138 2.89 -4.39 -1.00
N THR A 139 2.73 -5.67 -0.69
CA THR A 139 3.25 -6.74 -1.57
C THR A 139 2.55 -6.67 -2.91
N GLN A 140 3.33 -6.66 -3.99
CA GLN A 140 2.85 -6.66 -5.36
C GLN A 140 3.07 -8.04 -6.02
N LEU A 141 2.53 -8.23 -7.23
CA LEU A 141 2.45 -9.55 -7.87
C LEU A 141 3.82 -10.22 -8.09
N SER A 142 4.86 -9.46 -8.47
CA SER A 142 6.20 -10.03 -8.69
C SER A 142 6.86 -10.50 -7.39
N ASP A 143 6.58 -9.84 -6.25
CA ASP A 143 7.07 -10.28 -4.94
C ASP A 143 6.29 -11.49 -4.42
N ALA A 144 4.99 -11.60 -4.72
CA ALA A 144 4.15 -12.73 -4.32
C ALA A 144 4.56 -14.05 -4.99
N SER A 145 5.13 -13.99 -6.20
CA SER A 145 5.62 -15.17 -6.93
C SER A 145 6.94 -15.72 -6.39
N ASP A 146 7.66 -14.96 -5.56
CA ASP A 146 8.92 -15.36 -4.98
C ASP A 146 8.67 -16.09 -3.63
N HIS A 147 9.16 -17.33 -3.53
CA HIS A 147 8.97 -18.20 -2.34
C HIS A 147 9.78 -17.69 -1.14
N ARG A 148 9.40 -16.51 -0.62
CA ARG A 148 10.08 -15.87 0.52
C ARG A 148 9.45 -16.30 1.85
N PRO A 149 10.25 -16.68 2.84
CA PRO A 149 9.72 -17.09 4.16
C PRO A 149 8.76 -16.06 4.79
N GLY A 150 8.96 -14.77 4.49
CA GLY A 150 8.10 -13.70 5.00
C GLY A 150 6.67 -13.70 4.45
N HIS A 151 6.40 -14.23 3.25
CA HIS A 151 5.03 -14.31 2.68
C HIS A 151 4.17 -15.27 3.47
N ARG A 152 4.73 -16.40 3.90
CA ARG A 152 4.04 -17.36 4.76
C ARG A 152 3.48 -16.72 6.03
N ALA A 153 4.21 -15.79 6.64
CA ALA A 153 3.73 -15.07 7.82
C ALA A 153 2.49 -14.21 7.53
N LEU A 154 2.45 -13.55 6.35
CA LEU A 154 1.30 -12.75 5.92
C LEU A 154 0.07 -13.62 5.66
N GLU A 155 0.26 -14.78 5.00
CA GLU A 155 -0.81 -15.74 4.73
C GLU A 155 -1.40 -16.32 6.04
N GLU A 156 -0.54 -16.77 6.97
CA GLU A 156 -0.97 -17.30 8.27
C GLU A 156 -1.76 -16.26 9.09
N LEU A 157 -1.38 -14.98 9.01
CA LEU A 157 -2.03 -13.88 9.70
C LEU A 157 -3.20 -13.29 8.90
N LYS A 158 -3.48 -13.81 7.69
CA LYS A 158 -4.53 -13.31 6.77
C LYS A 158 -4.41 -11.82 6.47
N ILE A 159 -3.18 -11.34 6.35
CA ILE A 159 -2.91 -9.96 5.93
C ILE A 159 -3.26 -9.83 4.44
N ARG A 160 -4.02 -8.80 4.09
CA ARG A 160 -4.42 -8.54 2.71
C ARG A 160 -3.33 -7.75 1.98
N SER A 161 -3.14 -8.08 0.71
CA SER A 161 -2.18 -7.43 -0.20
C SER A 161 -2.94 -6.89 -1.42
N PRO A 162 -3.58 -5.71 -1.32
CA PRO A 162 -4.47 -5.19 -2.36
C PRO A 162 -3.79 -5.00 -3.72
N LEU A 163 -2.48 -4.73 -3.76
CA LEU A 163 -1.72 -4.61 -5.01
C LEU A 163 -1.67 -5.96 -5.74
N THR A 164 -1.38 -7.05 -5.02
CA THR A 164 -1.40 -8.41 -5.57
C THR A 164 -2.80 -8.79 -6.04
N GLU A 165 -3.83 -8.50 -5.26
CA GLU A 165 -5.22 -8.79 -5.58
C GLU A 165 -5.70 -8.04 -6.84
N ALA A 166 -5.21 -6.82 -7.05
CA ALA A 166 -5.47 -6.03 -8.26
C ALA A 166 -4.66 -6.50 -9.47
N GLY A 167 -3.68 -7.40 -9.27
CA GLY A 167 -2.79 -7.89 -10.33
C GLY A 167 -1.71 -6.90 -10.74
N LEU A 168 -1.31 -6.01 -9.83
CA LEU A 168 -0.26 -5.02 -10.06
C LEU A 168 1.12 -5.63 -9.79
N ASP A 169 2.01 -5.51 -10.76
CA ASP A 169 3.43 -5.83 -10.63
C ASP A 169 4.27 -4.58 -10.27
N LYS A 170 5.57 -4.78 -10.03
CA LYS A 170 6.47 -3.73 -9.61
C LYS A 170 6.65 -2.62 -10.64
N GLU A 171 6.68 -2.96 -11.91
CA GLU A 171 6.83 -1.98 -12.99
C GLU A 171 5.59 -1.10 -13.10
N GLN A 172 4.42 -1.72 -13.06
CA GLN A 172 3.13 -1.02 -13.08
C GLN A 172 2.96 -0.09 -11.87
N VAL A 173 3.33 -0.55 -10.66
CA VAL A 173 3.31 0.31 -9.46
C VAL A 173 4.22 1.52 -9.62
N ARG A 174 5.44 1.35 -10.17
CA ARG A 174 6.35 2.48 -10.43
C ARG A 174 5.81 3.46 -11.45
N LEU A 175 5.26 2.96 -12.55
CA LEU A 175 4.68 3.81 -13.60
C LEU A 175 3.51 4.63 -13.05
N LEU A 176 2.57 3.99 -12.37
CA LEU A 176 1.44 4.67 -11.73
C LEU A 176 1.88 5.65 -10.64
N SER A 177 2.87 5.30 -9.83
CA SER A 177 3.44 6.20 -8.83
C SER A 177 4.01 7.46 -9.45
N LYS A 178 4.69 7.32 -10.60
CA LYS A 178 5.22 8.46 -11.36
C LYS A 178 4.12 9.32 -11.96
N GLU A 179 3.09 8.71 -12.55
CA GLU A 179 1.93 9.42 -13.11
C GLU A 179 1.18 10.20 -12.03
N LEU A 180 1.08 9.67 -10.82
CA LEU A 180 0.46 10.30 -9.65
C LEU A 180 1.38 11.30 -8.93
N GLY A 181 2.60 11.54 -9.42
CA GLY A 181 3.54 12.48 -8.82
C GLY A 181 4.05 12.09 -7.44
N LEU A 182 4.08 10.80 -7.12
CA LEU A 182 4.65 10.31 -5.86
C LEU A 182 6.17 10.35 -5.96
N TYR A 183 6.89 10.80 -4.92
CA TYR A 183 8.35 10.90 -4.98
C TYR A 183 9.10 9.59 -4.69
N SER A 184 8.39 8.54 -4.38
CA SER A 184 8.92 7.17 -4.27
C SER A 184 8.48 6.38 -5.50
N TRP A 185 9.23 6.44 -6.60
CA TRP A 185 8.98 5.66 -7.82
C TRP A 185 10.28 5.11 -8.45
#